data_b5d2974a89817d9b7601372ccb301e5f
#
_entry.id   b5d2974a89817d9b7601372ccb301e5f
#
_cell.length_a   1.000
_cell.length_b   1.000
_cell.length_c   1.000
_cell.angle_alpha   90.00
_cell.angle_beta   90.00
_cell.angle_gamma   90.00
#
_symmetry.space_group_name_H-M   'P 1'
#
loop_
_entity.id
_entity.type
_entity.pdbx_description
1 polymer ?
#
loop_
_entity_poly.entity_id
_entity_poly.type
_entity_poly.pdbx_seq_one_letter_code
_entity_poly.pdbx_strand_id
1 'polypeptide(L)' 'MTQRKFFEPETRGGYWVRNIEPRKTDGPFVLQAEIGNHTNNPPSDDPLDWHVETFQADGAYRIDGKQSPFDLVEETENE' A
#
# COMPACT_ATOMS: atom_id res chain seq x y z
N MET A 1 10.88 -15.69 -13.25
CA MET A 1 11.00 -14.39 -12.60
C MET A 1 9.74 -14.10 -11.82
N THR A 2 9.91 -13.72 -10.58
CA THR A 2 8.77 -13.47 -9.71
C THR A 2 8.50 -11.96 -9.60
N GLN A 3 7.23 -11.62 -9.64
CA GLN A 3 6.81 -10.27 -9.38
C GLN A 3 6.52 -10.13 -7.90
N ARG A 4 6.82 -8.94 -7.39
CA ARG A 4 6.49 -8.60 -6.02
C ARG A 4 4.99 -8.35 -5.92
N LYS A 5 4.35 -9.00 -4.97
CA LYS A 5 2.94 -8.83 -4.71
C LYS A 5 2.75 -8.26 -3.33
N PHE A 6 1.76 -7.41 -3.18
CA PHE A 6 1.46 -6.82 -1.89
C PHE A 6 0.13 -7.35 -1.40
N PHE A 7 0.03 -7.48 -0.08
CA PHE A 7 -1.15 -8.04 0.54
C PHE A 7 -2.26 -7.01 0.55
N GLU A 8 -3.23 -7.23 -0.31
CA GLU A 8 -4.49 -6.52 -0.21
C GLU A 8 -5.40 -7.42 0.59
N PRO A 9 -6.23 -6.85 1.41
CA PRO A 9 -6.67 -5.44 1.39
C PRO A 9 -6.08 -4.54 2.48
N GLU A 10 -4.99 -4.90 3.16
CA GLU A 10 -4.60 -4.04 4.27
C GLU A 10 -3.11 -3.73 4.31
N THR A 11 -2.80 -2.55 4.91
CA THR A 11 -1.44 -2.12 5.15
C THR A 11 -0.90 -2.72 6.44
N ARG A 12 0.38 -2.43 6.74
CA ARG A 12 1.02 -2.90 7.97
C ARG A 12 0.25 -2.45 9.22
N GLY A 13 -0.29 -1.24 9.21
CA GLY A 13 -1.01 -0.70 10.36
C GLY A 13 -2.48 -1.08 10.40
N GLY A 14 -2.95 -1.84 9.43
CA GLY A 14 -4.33 -2.29 9.43
C GLY A 14 -5.29 -1.32 8.80
N TYR A 15 -4.90 -0.67 7.72
CA TYR A 15 -5.79 0.20 6.95
C TYR A 15 -6.14 -0.48 5.63
N TRP A 16 -7.39 -0.34 5.20
CA TRP A 16 -7.80 -0.89 3.92
C TRP A 16 -6.98 -0.27 2.80
N VAL A 17 -6.57 -1.09 1.84
CA VAL A 17 -5.83 -0.61 0.68
C VAL A 17 -6.40 -1.25 -0.57
N ARG A 18 -6.42 -0.47 -1.67
CA ARG A 18 -6.92 -0.96 -2.96
C ARG A 18 -6.19 -0.24 -4.07
N ASN A 19 -6.29 -0.80 -5.28
CA ASN A 19 -5.78 -0.18 -6.50
C ASN A 19 -4.29 0.13 -6.42
N ILE A 20 -3.50 -0.87 -6.02
CA ILE A 20 -2.04 -0.73 -6.01
C ILE A 20 -1.57 -0.74 -7.46
N GLU A 21 -0.98 0.36 -7.90
CA GLU A 21 -0.61 0.54 -9.29
C GLU A 21 0.77 1.16 -9.41
N PRO A 22 1.49 0.85 -10.50
CA PRO A 22 2.76 1.53 -10.76
C PRO A 22 2.53 2.98 -11.19
N ARG A 23 3.51 3.81 -10.87
CA ARG A 23 3.51 5.21 -11.26
C ARG A 23 4.62 5.45 -12.28
N LYS A 24 4.38 6.38 -13.20
CA LYS A 24 5.43 6.83 -14.10
C LYS A 24 6.12 8.00 -13.43
N THR A 25 7.32 7.75 -12.92
CA THR A 25 8.06 8.76 -12.19
C THR A 25 9.53 8.41 -12.20
N ASP A 26 10.39 9.39 -12.12
CA ASP A 26 11.83 9.22 -11.97
C ASP A 26 12.25 9.12 -10.52
N GLY A 27 11.34 9.36 -9.60
CA GLY A 27 11.65 9.33 -8.17
C GLY A 27 11.56 7.95 -7.57
N PRO A 28 11.83 7.86 -6.26
CA PRO A 28 11.79 6.56 -5.57
C PRO A 28 10.38 6.04 -5.31
N PHE A 29 9.36 6.91 -5.38
CA PHE A 29 7.98 6.51 -5.09
C PHE A 29 7.32 6.05 -6.38
N VAL A 30 7.52 4.78 -6.69
CA VAL A 30 7.13 4.21 -7.98
C VAL A 30 5.78 3.51 -7.94
N LEU A 31 5.18 3.40 -6.77
CA LEU A 31 3.86 2.77 -6.61
C LEU A 31 2.89 3.76 -5.99
N GLN A 32 1.61 3.57 -6.28
CA GLN A 32 0.55 4.32 -5.62
C GLN A 32 -0.59 3.37 -5.27
N ALA A 33 -1.34 3.73 -4.25
CA ALA A 33 -2.49 2.95 -3.83
C ALA A 33 -3.45 3.86 -3.09
N GLU A 34 -4.69 3.42 -2.97
CA GLU A 34 -5.67 4.13 -2.16
C GLU A 34 -5.74 3.51 -0.78
N ILE A 35 -5.64 4.35 0.24
CA ILE A 35 -5.69 3.93 1.63
C ILE A 35 -6.99 4.42 2.23
N GLY A 36 -7.73 3.51 2.84
CA GLY A 36 -9.03 3.83 3.41
C GLY A 36 -9.01 3.80 4.93
N ASN A 37 -10.16 3.44 5.50
CA ASN A 37 -10.32 3.40 6.94
C ASN A 37 -9.66 2.15 7.53
N HIS A 38 -9.67 2.08 8.86
CA HIS A 38 -9.06 0.96 9.57
C HIS A 38 -9.86 -0.33 9.32
N THR A 39 -9.14 -1.45 9.27
CA THR A 39 -9.74 -2.73 8.91
C THR A 39 -10.63 -3.31 9.99
N ASN A 40 -10.67 -2.73 11.19
CA ASN A 40 -11.63 -3.19 12.19
C ASN A 40 -13.05 -2.72 11.86
N ASN A 41 -13.22 -1.96 10.80
CA ASN A 41 -14.52 -1.62 10.23
C ASN A 41 -14.53 -2.05 8.77
N PRO A 42 -15.71 -2.29 8.16
CA PRO A 42 -15.74 -2.61 6.74
C PRO A 42 -15.20 -1.46 5.90
N PRO A 43 -14.70 -1.74 4.69
CA PRO A 43 -14.20 -0.67 3.84
C PRO A 43 -15.32 0.30 3.51
N SER A 44 -14.99 1.59 3.53
CA SER A 44 -15.97 2.63 3.28
C SER A 44 -16.41 2.62 1.82
N ASP A 45 -17.70 2.89 1.59
CA ASP A 45 -18.23 3.06 0.25
C ASP A 45 -18.07 4.48 -0.26
N ASP A 46 -17.67 5.40 0.61
CA ASP A 46 -17.53 6.80 0.23
C ASP A 46 -16.13 7.04 -0.31
N PRO A 47 -16.01 7.44 -1.59
CA PRO A 47 -14.69 7.68 -2.16
C PRO A 47 -13.92 8.78 -1.45
N LEU A 48 -14.58 9.66 -0.73
CA LEU A 48 -13.89 10.71 0.02
C LEU A 48 -13.13 10.17 1.23
N ASP A 49 -13.42 8.95 1.65
CA ASP A 49 -12.70 8.31 2.74
C ASP A 49 -11.41 7.65 2.29
N TRP A 50 -11.12 7.67 0.99
CA TRP A 50 -9.94 7.03 0.44
C TRP A 50 -8.95 8.09 -0.02
N HIS A 51 -7.67 7.87 0.30
CA HIS A 51 -6.60 8.80 -0.05
C HIS A 51 -5.58 8.08 -0.91
N VAL A 52 -5.09 8.75 -1.94
CA VAL A 52 -4.00 8.20 -2.75
C VAL A 52 -2.69 8.50 -2.04
N GLU A 53 -1.92 7.45 -1.78
CA GLU A 53 -0.59 7.55 -1.19
C GLU A 53 0.41 6.90 -2.12
N THR A 54 1.68 7.27 -1.96
CA THR A 54 2.74 6.76 -2.81
C THR A 54 3.72 5.95 -1.98
N PHE A 55 4.35 4.97 -2.65
CA PHE A 55 5.20 3.99 -1.97
C PHE A 55 6.41 3.69 -2.83
N GLN A 56 7.49 3.28 -2.18
CA GLN A 56 8.67 2.81 -2.90
C GLN A 56 8.39 1.42 -3.47
N ALA A 57 9.33 0.94 -4.30
CA ALA A 57 9.15 -0.34 -4.99
C ALA A 57 8.95 -1.51 -4.03
N ASP A 58 9.49 -1.42 -2.83
CA ASP A 58 9.34 -2.46 -1.82
C ASP A 58 8.10 -2.27 -0.94
N GLY A 59 7.27 -1.27 -1.27
CA GLY A 59 6.06 -1.00 -0.51
C GLY A 59 6.24 -0.07 0.67
N ALA A 60 7.46 0.41 0.91
CA ALA A 60 7.72 1.28 2.04
C ALA A 60 7.16 2.68 1.79
N TYR A 61 6.47 3.21 2.80
CA TYR A 61 5.88 4.54 2.70
C TYR A 61 6.90 5.64 2.95
N ARG A 62 7.84 5.41 3.86
CA ARG A 62 8.81 6.42 4.25
C ARG A 62 10.12 6.21 3.54
N ILE A 63 10.72 7.33 3.10
CA ILE A 63 11.99 7.27 2.39
C ILE A 63 13.18 7.07 3.34
N ASP A 64 12.98 7.33 4.62
CA ASP A 64 14.06 7.24 5.60
C ASP A 64 14.31 5.80 6.08
N GLY A 65 13.58 4.84 5.54
CA GLY A 65 13.75 3.44 5.88
C GLY A 65 13.04 3.00 7.15
N LYS A 66 12.34 3.90 7.80
CA LYS A 66 11.59 3.56 9.00
C LYS A 66 10.24 2.99 8.64
N GLN A 67 9.73 2.13 9.49
CA GLN A 67 8.44 1.52 9.28
C GLN A 67 7.32 2.52 9.49
N SER A 68 6.25 2.33 8.74
CA SER A 68 5.07 3.18 8.82
C SER A 68 3.83 2.30 8.84
N PRO A 69 2.76 2.72 9.56
CA PRO A 69 1.51 1.96 9.50
C PRO A 69 0.90 1.95 8.10
N PHE A 70 1.34 2.84 7.22
CA PHE A 70 0.85 2.84 5.84
C PHE A 70 1.65 1.96 4.91
N ASP A 71 2.75 1.34 5.38
CA ASP A 71 3.55 0.47 4.52
C ASP A 71 2.67 -0.62 3.93
N LEU A 72 2.89 -0.88 2.64
CA LEU A 72 2.25 -2.03 2.00
C LEU A 72 2.92 -3.31 2.51
N VAL A 73 2.12 -4.34 2.72
CA VAL A 73 2.63 -5.61 3.19
C VAL A 73 2.84 -6.51 1.99
N GLU A 74 4.07 -6.94 1.79
CA GLU A 74 4.40 -7.82 0.68
C GLU A 74 3.88 -9.21 0.98
N GLU A 75 3.15 -9.76 0.03
CA GLU A 75 2.61 -11.10 0.18
C GLU A 75 3.75 -12.11 0.05
N THR A 76 3.88 -12.95 1.05
CA THR A 76 4.90 -13.99 1.03
C THR A 76 4.30 -15.25 0.45
N GLU A 77 4.97 -15.76 -0.58
CA GLU A 77 4.55 -17.04 -1.14
C GLU A 77 5.27 -18.16 -0.44
N ASN A 78 4.51 -19.17 -0.09
CA ASN A 78 5.06 -20.37 0.53
C ASN A 78 5.27 -21.40 -0.55
N GLU A 79 6.49 -21.89 -0.61
CA GLU A 79 6.87 -22.90 -1.60
C GLU A 79 6.62 -24.28 -1.10
#